data_427e4d61ee1d001417eccb932de50eef
#
_entry.id   427e4d61ee1d001417eccb932de50eef
#
_cell.length_a   1.000
_cell.length_b   1.000
_cell.length_c   1.000
_cell.angle_alpha   90.00
_cell.angle_beta   90.00
_cell.angle_gamma   90.00
#
_symmetry.space_group_name_H-M   'P 1'
#
loop_
_entity.id
_entity.type
_entity.pdbx_description
1 polymer ?
#
loop_
_entity_poly.entity_id
_entity_poly.type
_entity_poly.pdbx_seq_one_letter_code
_entity_poly.pdbx_strand_id
1 'polypeptide(L)'
;RVELHLHTRMSNMDALTNTESVIKQAIGWGHPAIAITDHGVAQSFPDAWHTAKGKIKILYGVEGYFVNNLDDRIAVHGTQEQPFSGEIVCFDIETTGLKVTQEAITEIGAVVLKNGEVTDRFQTFVNPNRRLTPEIIGLTGITDEMLKSAPSLKEALTSFLTFVGDRPLAAHNAEFDIGFIRAGCRKVGLPFDPTYIDSLILAQNLLPDLGKYKLDIVAEHLKLPAFN
;
A
#
# COMPACT_ATOMS: atom_id res chain seq x y z
N ARG A 1 15.87 -0.44 39.55
CA ARG A 1 15.26 -0.50 38.22
C ARG A 1 15.28 0.89 37.58
N VAL A 2 15.39 0.97 36.27
CA VAL A 2 15.18 2.16 35.46
C VAL A 2 14.14 1.81 34.42
N GLU A 3 13.09 2.60 34.34
CA GLU A 3 12.12 2.48 33.23
C GLU A 3 12.64 3.31 32.06
N LEU A 4 12.78 2.67 30.90
CA LEU A 4 13.34 3.28 29.69
C LEU A 4 12.33 3.56 28.59
N HIS A 5 11.09 3.05 28.72
CA HIS A 5 10.02 3.21 27.74
C HIS A 5 8.72 3.54 28.48
N LEU A 6 8.31 4.80 28.47
CA LEU A 6 7.15 5.27 29.20
C LEU A 6 6.41 6.36 28.42
N HIS A 7 5.13 6.14 28.19
CA HIS A 7 4.23 7.11 27.63
C HIS A 7 3.40 7.80 28.70
N THR A 8 3.30 9.11 28.61
CA THR A 8 2.38 9.91 29.42
C THR A 8 1.09 10.19 28.65
N ARG A 9 0.11 10.82 29.31
CA ARG A 9 -1.13 11.29 28.66
C ARG A 9 -0.90 12.25 27.49
N MET A 10 0.33 12.70 27.26
CA MET A 10 0.70 13.51 26.08
C MET A 10 0.80 12.65 24.81
N SER A 11 0.96 11.33 24.96
CA SER A 11 0.78 10.35 23.89
C SER A 11 -0.72 10.11 23.67
N ASN A 12 -1.37 11.00 22.91
CA ASN A 12 -2.80 10.99 22.68
C ASN A 12 -3.28 9.63 22.16
N MET A 13 -4.41 9.13 22.72
CA MET A 13 -5.05 7.85 22.40
C MET A 13 -4.24 6.60 22.77
N ASP A 14 -3.05 6.75 23.37
CA ASP A 14 -2.18 5.62 23.72
C ASP A 14 -2.00 5.47 25.24
N ALA A 15 -1.81 6.56 25.99
CA ALA A 15 -1.56 6.50 27.41
C ALA A 15 -2.43 7.43 28.26
N LEU A 16 -2.72 6.98 29.50
CA LEU A 16 -3.49 7.73 30.50
C LEU A 16 -2.60 8.25 31.65
N THR A 17 -1.33 7.87 31.68
CA THR A 17 -0.44 8.14 32.79
C THR A 17 -0.13 9.62 32.93
N ASN A 18 -0.40 10.18 34.13
CA ASN A 18 -0.05 11.55 34.41
C ASN A 18 1.48 11.67 34.72
N THR A 19 2.15 12.62 34.07
CA THR A 19 3.60 12.85 34.19
C THR A 19 4.08 13.03 35.63
N GLU A 20 3.39 13.87 36.41
CA GLU A 20 3.76 14.09 37.81
C GLU A 20 3.58 12.85 38.66
N SER A 21 2.49 12.13 38.47
CA SER A 21 2.14 10.96 39.27
C SER A 21 3.15 9.84 39.09
N VAL A 22 3.53 9.55 37.84
CA VAL A 22 4.51 8.48 37.56
C VAL A 22 5.89 8.80 38.08
N ILE A 23 6.34 10.07 38.02
CA ILE A 23 7.64 10.49 38.54
C ILE A 23 7.66 10.41 40.06
N LYS A 24 6.60 10.88 40.75
CA LYS A 24 6.47 10.73 42.21
C LYS A 24 6.48 9.26 42.62
N GLN A 25 5.83 8.39 41.87
CA GLN A 25 5.84 6.96 42.12
C GLN A 25 7.23 6.34 41.95
N ALA A 26 7.95 6.70 40.89
CA ALA A 26 9.31 6.22 40.65
C ALA A 26 10.27 6.67 41.75
N ILE A 27 10.13 7.91 42.24
CA ILE A 27 10.88 8.42 43.41
C ILE A 27 10.55 7.58 44.65
N GLY A 28 9.26 7.32 44.91
CA GLY A 28 8.80 6.50 46.06
C GLY A 28 9.32 5.05 46.01
N TRP A 29 9.55 4.50 44.83
CA TRP A 29 10.16 3.17 44.66
C TRP A 29 11.68 3.19 44.68
N GLY A 30 12.33 4.37 44.84
CA GLY A 30 13.77 4.49 44.85
C GLY A 30 14.45 4.27 43.49
N HIS A 31 13.75 4.52 42.39
CA HIS A 31 14.39 4.44 41.08
C HIS A 31 15.43 5.56 40.91
N PRO A 32 16.64 5.26 40.40
CA PRO A 32 17.67 6.27 40.19
C PRO A 32 17.38 7.15 38.96
N ALA A 33 16.60 6.64 38.00
CA ALA A 33 16.21 7.34 36.79
C ALA A 33 14.88 6.82 36.23
N ILE A 34 14.25 7.64 35.39
CA ILE A 34 13.08 7.26 34.60
C ILE A 34 13.14 7.97 33.24
N ALA A 35 12.83 7.27 32.15
CA ALA A 35 12.67 7.89 30.85
C ALA A 35 11.22 8.38 30.66
N ILE A 36 11.08 9.42 29.85
CA ILE A 36 9.81 9.85 29.26
C ILE A 36 9.99 9.77 27.76
N THR A 37 9.15 8.97 27.09
CA THR A 37 9.30 8.62 25.67
C THR A 37 7.95 8.69 24.97
N ASP A 38 7.27 9.84 25.04
CA ASP A 38 5.99 10.06 24.39
C ASP A 38 6.09 9.94 22.86
N HIS A 39 5.01 9.54 22.20
CA HIS A 39 4.92 9.40 20.75
C HIS A 39 5.06 10.74 20.03
N GLY A 40 6.19 10.96 19.38
CA GLY A 40 6.45 12.12 18.52
C GLY A 40 6.40 13.49 19.22
N VAL A 41 6.30 13.55 20.54
CA VAL A 41 6.05 14.80 21.28
C VAL A 41 6.94 14.95 22.51
N ALA A 42 7.15 16.20 22.97
CA ALA A 42 7.98 16.56 24.12
C ALA A 42 7.20 17.37 25.19
N GLN A 43 5.87 17.42 25.09
CA GLN A 43 5.04 18.28 25.94
C GLN A 43 5.08 17.94 27.43
N SER A 44 5.41 16.71 27.79
CA SER A 44 5.59 16.25 29.17
C SER A 44 6.89 16.69 29.82
N PHE A 45 7.88 17.16 29.07
CA PHE A 45 9.22 17.47 29.56
C PHE A 45 9.26 18.57 30.63
N PRO A 46 8.57 19.71 30.48
CA PRO A 46 8.51 20.74 31.53
C PRO A 46 7.93 20.19 32.84
N ASP A 47 6.83 19.44 32.78
CA ASP A 47 6.21 18.84 33.97
C ASP A 47 7.13 17.82 34.63
N ALA A 48 7.85 17.04 33.83
CA ALA A 48 8.82 16.07 34.32
C ALA A 48 9.97 16.74 35.06
N TRP A 49 10.53 17.80 34.48
CA TRP A 49 11.62 18.58 35.09
C TRP A 49 11.20 19.22 36.41
N HIS A 50 10.03 19.89 36.42
CA HIS A 50 9.48 20.52 37.61
C HIS A 50 9.17 19.53 38.73
N THR A 51 8.71 18.32 38.38
CA THR A 51 8.35 17.29 39.35
C THR A 51 9.58 16.59 39.95
N ALA A 52 10.58 16.35 39.11
CA ALA A 52 11.81 15.63 39.54
C ALA A 52 12.60 16.42 40.58
N LYS A 53 12.74 17.75 40.44
CA LYS A 53 13.45 18.65 41.37
C LYS A 53 14.79 18.09 41.86
N GLY A 54 15.53 17.39 40.99
CA GLY A 54 16.80 16.76 41.29
C GLY A 54 16.72 15.46 42.12
N LYS A 55 15.54 14.99 42.50
CA LYS A 55 15.36 13.75 43.31
C LYS A 55 15.47 12.48 42.48
N ILE A 56 15.31 12.55 41.19
CA ILE A 56 15.43 11.46 40.23
C ILE A 56 15.97 12.03 38.91
N LYS A 57 16.81 11.26 38.21
CA LYS A 57 17.27 11.62 36.87
C LYS A 57 16.17 11.37 35.85
N ILE A 58 15.81 12.39 35.09
CA ILE A 58 14.92 12.22 33.94
C ILE A 58 15.74 11.97 32.67
N LEU A 59 15.40 10.93 31.95
CA LEU A 59 15.91 10.65 30.61
C LEU A 59 14.86 11.12 29.61
N TYR A 60 15.18 12.20 28.90
CA TYR A 60 14.28 12.79 27.91
C TYR A 60 14.47 12.06 26.58
N GLY A 61 13.42 11.47 26.08
CA GLY A 61 13.36 10.77 24.81
C GLY A 61 12.04 11.00 24.10
N VAL A 62 11.98 10.61 22.86
CA VAL A 62 10.77 10.64 22.05
C VAL A 62 10.70 9.30 21.32
N GLU A 63 9.55 8.67 21.32
CA GLU A 63 9.31 7.55 20.43
C GLU A 63 9.03 8.09 19.03
N GLY A 64 10.02 7.93 18.16
CA GLY A 64 9.96 8.41 16.78
C GLY A 64 9.43 7.33 15.84
N TYR A 65 8.64 7.76 14.87
CA TYR A 65 8.26 6.91 13.75
C TYR A 65 9.34 7.00 12.68
N PHE A 66 10.08 5.89 12.51
CA PHE A 66 11.04 5.80 11.42
C PHE A 66 10.36 5.24 10.18
N VAL A 67 10.36 6.02 9.09
CA VAL A 67 9.88 5.59 7.78
C VAL A 67 11.10 5.48 6.86
N ASN A 68 11.30 4.28 6.31
CA ASN A 68 12.32 4.08 5.28
C ASN A 68 11.69 4.35 3.90
N ASN A 69 11.89 5.56 3.38
CA ASN A 69 11.34 5.94 2.07
C ASN A 69 12.12 5.34 0.89
N LEU A 70 13.19 4.59 1.13
CA LEU A 70 13.98 4.02 0.04
C LEU A 70 13.23 2.87 -0.66
N ASP A 71 12.56 2.03 0.13
CA ASP A 71 11.78 0.90 -0.39
C ASP A 71 10.50 1.37 -1.08
N ASP A 72 9.87 2.44 -0.56
CA ASP A 72 8.67 3.03 -1.15
C ASP A 72 8.91 3.73 -2.51
N ARG A 73 10.17 3.86 -2.92
CA ARG A 73 10.58 4.46 -4.20
C ARG A 73 10.99 3.46 -5.26
N ILE A 74 10.93 2.18 -4.93
CA ILE A 74 11.25 1.12 -5.90
C ILE A 74 10.07 0.97 -6.84
N ALA A 75 10.27 1.43 -8.09
CA ALA A 75 9.24 1.35 -9.11
C ALA A 75 9.26 0.02 -9.88
N VAL A 76 10.36 -0.75 -9.81
CA VAL A 76 10.51 -2.03 -10.51
C VAL A 76 10.81 -3.12 -9.52
N HIS A 77 9.98 -4.15 -9.51
CA HIS A 77 10.07 -5.31 -8.63
C HIS A 77 10.31 -6.58 -9.46
N GLY A 78 11.09 -7.52 -8.92
CA GLY A 78 11.44 -8.77 -9.59
C GLY A 78 12.87 -8.74 -10.16
N THR A 79 13.19 -9.75 -10.95
CA THR A 79 14.58 -10.00 -11.38
C THR A 79 14.79 -9.98 -12.89
N GLN A 80 13.73 -9.85 -13.67
CA GLN A 80 13.84 -9.83 -15.13
C GLN A 80 14.34 -8.48 -15.62
N GLU A 81 15.38 -8.50 -16.40
CA GLU A 81 15.94 -7.30 -17.05
C GLU A 81 15.59 -7.29 -18.54
N GLN A 82 15.08 -6.16 -19.01
CA GLN A 82 14.87 -5.91 -20.44
C GLN A 82 14.92 -4.42 -20.76
N PRO A 83 15.20 -4.04 -22.02
CA PRO A 83 15.10 -2.64 -22.45
C PRO A 83 13.62 -2.20 -22.49
N PHE A 84 13.36 -0.91 -22.34
CA PHE A 84 12.01 -0.33 -22.47
C PHE A 84 11.37 -0.53 -23.86
N SER A 85 12.15 -0.84 -24.88
CA SER A 85 11.68 -1.23 -26.20
C SER A 85 11.12 -2.67 -26.25
N GLY A 86 11.31 -3.45 -25.20
CA GLY A 86 10.74 -4.79 -25.05
C GLY A 86 9.21 -4.75 -24.88
N GLU A 87 8.61 -5.91 -24.87
CA GLU A 87 7.18 -6.04 -24.62
C GLU A 87 6.88 -5.95 -23.12
N ILE A 88 5.92 -5.11 -22.75
CA ILE A 88 5.43 -4.94 -21.37
C ILE A 88 3.92 -5.14 -21.41
N VAL A 89 3.38 -5.91 -20.45
CA VAL A 89 1.93 -6.06 -20.28
C VAL A 89 1.44 -5.03 -19.28
N CYS A 90 0.79 -3.98 -19.77
CA CYS A 90 0.09 -3.03 -18.91
C CYS A 90 -1.29 -3.59 -18.58
N PHE A 91 -1.66 -3.65 -17.30
CA PHE A 91 -2.92 -4.23 -16.87
C PHE A 91 -3.56 -3.48 -15.71
N ASP A 92 -4.85 -3.69 -15.56
CA ASP A 92 -5.68 -3.17 -14.48
C ASP A 92 -6.76 -4.19 -14.14
N ILE A 93 -7.29 -4.14 -12.92
CA ILE A 93 -8.35 -5.03 -12.46
C ILE A 93 -9.51 -4.26 -11.84
N GLU A 94 -10.72 -4.79 -12.03
CA GLU A 94 -11.88 -4.39 -11.24
C GLU A 94 -12.17 -5.42 -10.16
N THR A 95 -12.64 -4.95 -9.01
CA THR A 95 -12.85 -5.80 -7.83
C THR A 95 -14.14 -5.46 -7.10
N THR A 96 -14.59 -6.37 -6.22
CA THR A 96 -15.75 -6.13 -5.34
C THR A 96 -15.44 -5.19 -4.16
N GLY A 97 -14.20 -4.69 -4.04
CA GLY A 97 -13.75 -3.77 -2.99
C GLY A 97 -12.24 -3.83 -2.80
N LEU A 98 -11.71 -3.10 -1.83
CA LEU A 98 -10.28 -2.80 -1.72
C LEU A 98 -9.44 -3.85 -0.94
N LYS A 99 -10.09 -4.74 -0.18
CA LYS A 99 -9.37 -5.67 0.71
C LYS A 99 -9.05 -6.99 0.02
N VAL A 100 -7.81 -7.20 -0.39
CA VAL A 100 -7.31 -8.41 -1.08
C VAL A 100 -7.76 -9.72 -0.41
N THR A 101 -7.85 -9.75 0.93
CA THR A 101 -8.20 -10.98 1.68
C THR A 101 -9.70 -11.27 1.73
N GLN A 102 -10.55 -10.30 1.39
CA GLN A 102 -12.00 -10.38 1.55
C GLN A 102 -12.77 -10.24 0.23
N GLU A 103 -12.17 -9.55 -0.72
CA GLU A 103 -12.80 -9.16 -1.96
C GLU A 103 -12.36 -10.06 -3.14
N ALA A 104 -13.06 -9.93 -4.25
CA ALA A 104 -12.86 -10.76 -5.43
C ALA A 104 -12.64 -9.90 -6.68
N ILE A 105 -11.85 -10.40 -7.62
CA ILE A 105 -11.69 -9.82 -8.95
C ILE A 105 -13.00 -10.01 -9.73
N THR A 106 -13.42 -8.98 -10.45
CA THR A 106 -14.60 -8.98 -11.35
C THR A 106 -14.23 -8.81 -12.81
N GLU A 107 -13.10 -8.17 -13.10
CA GLU A 107 -12.56 -8.01 -14.45
C GLU A 107 -11.04 -7.94 -14.42
N ILE A 108 -10.41 -8.38 -15.50
CA ILE A 108 -8.98 -8.20 -15.78
C ILE A 108 -8.87 -7.64 -17.19
N GLY A 109 -8.33 -6.43 -17.33
CA GLY A 109 -7.99 -5.78 -18.58
C GLY A 109 -6.48 -5.68 -18.76
N ALA A 110 -5.96 -5.99 -19.95
CA ALA A 110 -4.54 -5.86 -20.21
C ALA A 110 -4.24 -5.54 -21.68
N VAL A 111 -3.11 -4.90 -21.91
CA VAL A 111 -2.57 -4.64 -23.25
C VAL A 111 -1.08 -4.94 -23.28
N VAL A 112 -0.59 -5.42 -24.42
CA VAL A 112 0.85 -5.50 -24.68
C VAL A 112 1.31 -4.19 -25.27
N LEU A 113 2.24 -3.54 -24.61
CA LEU A 113 2.90 -2.33 -25.11
C LEU A 113 4.29 -2.70 -25.63
N LYS A 114 4.60 -2.25 -26.86
CA LYS A 114 5.91 -2.41 -27.49
C LYS A 114 6.29 -1.12 -28.23
N ASN A 115 7.44 -0.53 -27.90
CA ASN A 115 7.88 0.74 -28.48
C ASN A 115 6.83 1.88 -28.41
N GLY A 116 6.01 1.91 -27.37
CA GLY A 116 4.94 2.90 -27.19
C GLY A 116 3.65 2.61 -27.94
N GLU A 117 3.54 1.48 -28.65
CA GLU A 117 2.36 1.06 -29.38
C GLU A 117 1.70 -0.16 -28.75
N VAL A 118 0.36 -0.18 -28.73
CA VAL A 118 -0.41 -1.34 -28.28
C VAL A 118 -0.44 -2.38 -29.40
N THR A 119 0.16 -3.55 -29.14
CA THR A 119 0.27 -4.64 -30.12
C THR A 119 -0.71 -5.78 -29.90
N ASP A 120 -1.23 -5.95 -28.68
CA ASP A 120 -2.21 -6.98 -28.36
C ASP A 120 -3.07 -6.54 -27.18
N ARG A 121 -4.26 -7.17 -27.01
CA ARG A 121 -5.23 -6.85 -25.97
C ARG A 121 -5.82 -8.10 -25.36
N PHE A 122 -6.10 -8.01 -24.06
CA PHE A 122 -6.77 -9.04 -23.29
C PHE A 122 -7.83 -8.40 -22.41
N GLN A 123 -8.99 -9.01 -22.33
CA GLN A 123 -10.04 -8.64 -21.39
C GLN A 123 -10.83 -9.87 -20.99
N THR A 124 -11.14 -10.03 -19.73
CA THR A 124 -12.05 -11.06 -19.26
C THR A 124 -12.77 -10.61 -18.00
N PHE A 125 -14.06 -10.86 -17.95
CA PHE A 125 -14.79 -10.83 -16.69
C PHE A 125 -14.44 -12.04 -15.84
N VAL A 126 -14.70 -11.93 -14.54
CA VAL A 126 -14.49 -13.02 -13.57
C VAL A 126 -15.73 -13.13 -12.70
N ASN A 127 -16.32 -14.30 -12.59
CA ASN A 127 -17.44 -14.52 -11.69
C ASN A 127 -16.97 -14.53 -10.22
N PRO A 128 -17.33 -13.53 -9.40
CA PRO A 128 -16.90 -13.43 -8.01
C PRO A 128 -17.65 -14.40 -7.08
N ASN A 129 -18.64 -15.15 -7.59
CA ASN A 129 -19.56 -16.00 -6.84
C ASN A 129 -20.29 -15.27 -5.70
N ARG A 130 -20.52 -13.97 -5.85
CA ARG A 130 -21.29 -13.12 -4.94
C ARG A 130 -21.95 -12.00 -5.73
N ARG A 131 -22.99 -11.38 -5.13
CA ARG A 131 -23.61 -10.19 -5.71
C ARG A 131 -22.73 -8.96 -5.50
N LEU A 132 -22.76 -8.06 -6.47
CA LEU A 132 -22.13 -6.75 -6.37
C LEU A 132 -23.01 -5.80 -5.54
N THR A 133 -22.36 -4.90 -4.80
CA THR A 133 -23.08 -3.81 -4.14
C THR A 133 -23.45 -2.73 -5.15
N PRO A 134 -24.53 -1.96 -4.92
CA PRO A 134 -24.89 -0.83 -5.80
C PRO A 134 -23.74 0.18 -5.99
N GLU A 135 -22.91 0.35 -4.96
CA GLU A 135 -21.75 1.22 -5.01
C GLU A 135 -20.71 0.73 -6.03
N ILE A 136 -20.38 -0.56 -6.01
CA ILE A 136 -19.43 -1.17 -6.96
C ILE A 136 -19.99 -1.11 -8.38
N ILE A 137 -21.28 -1.41 -8.56
CA ILE A 137 -21.94 -1.28 -9.89
C ILE A 137 -21.86 0.15 -10.39
N GLY A 138 -22.11 1.14 -9.52
CA GLY A 138 -22.03 2.56 -9.89
C GLY A 138 -20.61 3.02 -10.21
N LEU A 139 -19.59 2.43 -9.57
CA LEU A 139 -18.18 2.77 -9.76
C LEU A 139 -17.61 2.16 -11.05
N THR A 140 -17.85 0.85 -11.26
CA THR A 140 -17.21 0.07 -12.34
C THR A 140 -18.09 -0.07 -13.59
N GLY A 141 -19.39 0.16 -13.47
CA GLY A 141 -20.37 -0.13 -14.51
C GLY A 141 -20.64 -1.63 -14.71
N ILE A 142 -19.94 -2.52 -14.00
CA ILE A 142 -20.11 -3.96 -14.10
C ILE A 142 -21.35 -4.38 -13.31
N THR A 143 -22.19 -5.22 -13.90
CA THR A 143 -23.43 -5.71 -13.29
C THR A 143 -23.37 -7.21 -12.99
N ASP A 144 -24.20 -7.67 -12.05
CA ASP A 144 -24.34 -9.11 -11.74
C ASP A 144 -24.68 -9.94 -12.99
N GLU A 145 -25.48 -9.38 -13.93
CA GLU A 145 -25.87 -10.07 -15.15
C GLU A 145 -24.67 -10.29 -16.09
N MET A 146 -23.76 -9.31 -16.18
CA MET A 146 -22.51 -9.45 -16.97
C MET A 146 -21.61 -10.55 -16.41
N LEU A 147 -21.60 -10.73 -15.09
CA LEU A 147 -20.73 -11.69 -14.41
C LEU A 147 -21.32 -13.09 -14.31
N LYS A 148 -22.62 -13.26 -14.59
CA LYS A 148 -23.33 -14.54 -14.40
C LYS A 148 -22.76 -15.69 -15.24
N SER A 149 -22.36 -15.41 -16.47
CA SER A 149 -21.71 -16.36 -17.39
C SER A 149 -20.20 -16.18 -17.50
N ALA A 150 -19.62 -15.32 -16.68
CA ALA A 150 -18.19 -15.07 -16.70
C ALA A 150 -17.40 -16.30 -16.20
N PRO A 151 -16.16 -16.48 -16.69
CA PRO A 151 -15.27 -17.56 -16.25
C PRO A 151 -15.08 -17.55 -14.73
N SER A 152 -14.75 -18.73 -14.21
CA SER A 152 -14.28 -18.86 -12.83
C SER A 152 -12.93 -18.15 -12.66
N LEU A 153 -12.59 -17.82 -11.41
CA LEU A 153 -11.29 -17.21 -11.08
C LEU A 153 -10.11 -18.01 -11.66
N LYS A 154 -10.18 -19.35 -11.60
CA LYS A 154 -9.11 -20.22 -12.12
C LYS A 154 -8.97 -20.10 -13.64
N GLU A 155 -10.05 -20.14 -14.37
CA GLU A 155 -10.06 -20.04 -15.84
C GLU A 155 -9.57 -18.66 -16.29
N ALA A 156 -10.08 -17.59 -15.67
CA ALA A 156 -9.66 -16.23 -15.97
C ALA A 156 -8.17 -15.98 -15.69
N LEU A 157 -7.67 -16.42 -14.53
CA LEU A 157 -6.26 -16.29 -14.21
C LEU A 157 -5.38 -17.16 -15.11
N THR A 158 -5.80 -18.38 -15.47
CA THR A 158 -5.04 -19.21 -16.41
C THR A 158 -4.91 -18.52 -17.77
N SER A 159 -6.01 -17.95 -18.28
CA SER A 159 -6.01 -17.20 -19.55
C SER A 159 -5.14 -15.95 -19.47
N PHE A 160 -5.25 -15.18 -18.38
CA PHE A 160 -4.42 -14.01 -18.15
C PHE A 160 -2.93 -14.34 -18.09
N LEU A 161 -2.54 -15.35 -17.30
CA LEU A 161 -1.14 -15.76 -17.21
C LEU A 161 -0.60 -16.30 -18.54
N THR A 162 -1.43 -16.98 -19.33
CA THR A 162 -1.07 -17.38 -20.70
C THR A 162 -0.83 -16.19 -21.61
N PHE A 163 -1.70 -15.15 -21.50
CA PHE A 163 -1.51 -13.87 -22.22
C PHE A 163 -0.25 -13.15 -21.76
N VAL A 164 0.05 -13.09 -20.45
CA VAL A 164 1.26 -12.45 -19.92
C VAL A 164 2.53 -13.16 -20.42
N GLY A 165 2.55 -14.48 -20.38
CA GLY A 165 3.76 -15.27 -20.68
C GLY A 165 4.91 -14.88 -19.75
N ASP A 166 6.09 -14.65 -20.34
CA ASP A 166 7.31 -14.24 -19.62
C ASP A 166 7.52 -12.71 -19.61
N ARG A 167 6.52 -11.92 -20.03
CA ARG A 167 6.64 -10.46 -20.12
C ARG A 167 6.49 -9.81 -18.74
N PRO A 168 7.25 -8.74 -18.46
CA PRO A 168 7.03 -7.98 -17.25
C PRO A 168 5.67 -7.28 -17.29
N LEU A 169 5.08 -7.11 -16.11
CA LEU A 169 3.82 -6.41 -15.90
C LEU A 169 4.04 -4.94 -15.61
N ALA A 170 3.04 -4.11 -15.88
CA ALA A 170 2.98 -2.72 -15.41
C ALA A 170 1.55 -2.38 -14.98
N ALA A 171 1.41 -1.68 -13.87
CA ALA A 171 0.13 -1.16 -13.40
C ALA A 171 0.32 0.17 -12.66
N HIS A 172 -0.75 0.91 -12.41
CA HIS A 172 -0.70 2.16 -11.66
C HIS A 172 -1.13 1.92 -10.21
N ASN A 173 -0.22 2.07 -9.24
CA ASN A 173 -0.36 1.56 -7.89
C ASN A 173 -0.38 0.03 -7.88
N ALA A 174 0.62 -0.54 -8.55
CA ALA A 174 0.70 -1.95 -8.95
C ALA A 174 0.55 -2.95 -7.79
N GLU A 175 0.91 -2.58 -6.56
CA GLU A 175 0.76 -3.46 -5.39
C GLU A 175 -0.70 -3.88 -5.17
N PHE A 176 -1.66 -3.04 -5.53
CA PHE A 176 -3.07 -3.39 -5.46
C PHE A 176 -3.41 -4.54 -6.42
N ASP A 177 -3.14 -4.34 -7.69
CA ASP A 177 -3.47 -5.30 -8.76
C ASP A 177 -2.68 -6.61 -8.61
N ILE A 178 -1.38 -6.50 -8.42
CA ILE A 178 -0.46 -7.63 -8.17
C ILE A 178 -0.90 -8.40 -6.92
N GLY A 179 -1.31 -7.69 -5.86
CA GLY A 179 -1.81 -8.28 -4.63
C GLY A 179 -3.03 -9.18 -4.84
N PHE A 180 -4.02 -8.71 -5.61
CA PHE A 180 -5.22 -9.48 -5.96
C PHE A 180 -4.90 -10.68 -6.87
N ILE A 181 -4.10 -10.48 -7.92
CA ILE A 181 -3.68 -11.58 -8.81
C ILE A 181 -2.88 -12.63 -8.01
N ARG A 182 -1.93 -12.21 -7.17
CA ARG A 182 -1.12 -13.12 -6.32
C ARG A 182 -1.99 -13.91 -5.35
N ALA A 183 -2.95 -13.27 -4.69
CA ALA A 183 -3.88 -13.95 -3.80
C ALA A 183 -4.80 -14.92 -4.55
N GLY A 184 -5.31 -14.51 -5.70
CA GLY A 184 -6.10 -15.35 -6.59
C GLY A 184 -5.34 -16.58 -7.06
N CYS A 185 -4.13 -16.40 -7.57
CA CYS A 185 -3.25 -17.48 -8.02
C CYS A 185 -2.95 -18.47 -6.90
N ARG A 186 -2.62 -17.98 -5.71
CA ARG A 186 -2.41 -18.83 -4.52
C ARG A 186 -3.66 -19.64 -4.18
N LYS A 187 -4.85 -19.05 -4.25
CA LYS A 187 -6.13 -19.71 -3.97
C LYS A 187 -6.43 -20.85 -4.93
N VAL A 188 -6.05 -20.70 -6.21
CA VAL A 188 -6.36 -21.71 -7.26
C VAL A 188 -5.16 -22.59 -7.63
N GLY A 189 -4.01 -22.43 -6.95
CA GLY A 189 -2.82 -23.26 -7.13
C GLY A 189 -2.02 -22.96 -8.40
N LEU A 190 -2.02 -21.70 -8.87
CA LEU A 190 -1.21 -21.24 -10.00
C LEU A 190 0.06 -20.55 -9.50
N PRO A 191 1.23 -20.76 -10.14
CA PRO A 191 2.44 -20.01 -9.84
C PRO A 191 2.29 -18.57 -10.32
N PHE A 192 2.81 -17.59 -9.53
CA PHE A 192 2.82 -16.19 -9.92
C PHE A 192 3.93 -15.44 -9.18
N ASP A 193 5.01 -15.17 -9.88
CA ASP A 193 6.16 -14.40 -9.39
C ASP A 193 6.68 -13.48 -10.50
N PRO A 194 5.92 -12.44 -10.87
CA PRO A 194 6.25 -11.58 -11.99
C PRO A 194 7.31 -10.55 -11.63
N THR A 195 8.05 -10.11 -12.65
CA THR A 195 8.65 -8.77 -12.63
C THR A 195 7.57 -7.77 -12.99
N TYR A 196 7.46 -6.67 -12.22
CA TYR A 196 6.47 -5.64 -12.50
C TYR A 196 6.98 -4.22 -12.22
N ILE A 197 6.35 -3.28 -12.89
CA ILE A 197 6.62 -1.84 -12.82
C ILE A 197 5.40 -1.15 -12.20
N ASP A 198 5.63 -0.36 -11.15
CA ASP A 198 4.62 0.54 -10.59
C ASP A 198 4.74 1.92 -11.22
N SER A 199 3.80 2.27 -12.09
CA SER A 199 3.81 3.55 -12.78
C SER A 199 3.46 4.73 -11.87
N LEU A 200 2.79 4.51 -10.71
CA LEU A 200 2.59 5.54 -9.70
C LEU A 200 3.93 5.94 -9.07
N ILE A 201 4.71 4.96 -8.61
CA ILE A 201 6.03 5.19 -8.01
C ILE A 201 6.99 5.77 -9.03
N LEU A 202 6.94 5.28 -10.27
CA LEU A 202 7.74 5.84 -11.37
C LEU A 202 7.41 7.33 -11.61
N ALA A 203 6.11 7.68 -11.66
CA ALA A 203 5.68 9.06 -11.81
C ALA A 203 6.11 9.95 -10.62
N GLN A 204 6.01 9.46 -9.39
CA GLN A 204 6.47 10.18 -8.20
C GLN A 204 7.98 10.47 -8.23
N ASN A 205 8.78 9.55 -8.77
CA ASN A 205 10.22 9.75 -8.89
C ASN A 205 10.59 10.70 -10.03
N LEU A 206 9.90 10.65 -11.16
CA LEU A 206 10.23 11.40 -12.36
C LEU A 206 9.55 12.76 -12.45
N LEU A 207 8.44 12.97 -11.74
CA LEU A 207 7.61 14.18 -11.77
C LEU A 207 7.42 14.74 -10.36
N PRO A 208 8.49 15.10 -9.62
CA PRO A 208 8.42 15.44 -8.19
C PRO A 208 7.52 16.65 -7.89
N ASP A 209 7.28 17.52 -8.86
CA ASP A 209 6.52 18.75 -8.70
C ASP A 209 5.02 18.61 -9.02
N LEU A 210 4.56 17.40 -9.39
CA LEU A 210 3.18 17.22 -9.87
C LEU A 210 2.11 17.32 -8.75
N GLY A 211 2.45 17.14 -7.50
CA GLY A 211 1.56 17.29 -6.33
C GLY A 211 0.47 16.23 -6.17
N LYS A 212 -0.04 15.63 -7.25
CA LYS A 212 -0.99 14.50 -7.27
C LYS A 212 -0.65 13.56 -8.42
N TYR A 213 -0.76 12.24 -8.16
CA TYR A 213 -0.29 11.19 -9.07
C TYR A 213 -1.39 10.21 -9.45
N LYS A 214 -2.67 10.64 -9.49
CA LYS A 214 -3.73 9.82 -10.09
C LYS A 214 -3.44 9.64 -11.58
N LEU A 215 -3.84 8.51 -12.15
CA LEU A 215 -3.53 8.14 -13.52
C LEU A 215 -4.00 9.19 -14.53
N ASP A 216 -5.21 9.73 -14.35
CA ASP A 216 -5.78 10.81 -15.17
C ASP A 216 -4.91 12.09 -15.13
N ILE A 217 -4.46 12.49 -13.94
CA ILE A 217 -3.61 13.68 -13.74
C ILE A 217 -2.23 13.49 -14.39
N VAL A 218 -1.63 12.30 -14.22
CA VAL A 218 -0.34 11.97 -14.85
C VAL A 218 -0.47 11.96 -16.37
N ALA A 219 -1.53 11.35 -16.89
CA ALA A 219 -1.79 11.31 -18.33
C ALA A 219 -2.00 12.72 -18.93
N GLU A 220 -2.76 13.58 -18.25
CA GLU A 220 -2.97 14.98 -18.66
C GLU A 220 -1.65 15.76 -18.64
N HIS A 221 -0.84 15.63 -17.58
CA HIS A 221 0.46 16.29 -17.47
C HIS A 221 1.41 15.88 -18.61
N LEU A 222 1.41 14.59 -18.94
CA LEU A 222 2.21 14.04 -20.05
C LEU A 222 1.58 14.28 -21.45
N LYS A 223 0.39 14.92 -21.48
CA LYS A 223 -0.36 15.19 -22.73
C LYS A 223 -0.65 13.93 -23.53
N LEU A 224 -0.91 12.83 -22.84
CA LEU A 224 -1.31 11.59 -23.48
C LEU A 224 -2.74 11.72 -24.03
N PRO A 225 -3.07 11.06 -25.16
CA PRO A 225 -4.42 11.05 -25.67
C PRO A 225 -5.36 10.39 -24.65
N ALA A 226 -6.57 10.93 -24.53
CA ALA A 226 -7.59 10.28 -23.72
C ALA A 226 -7.92 8.91 -24.33
N PHE A 227 -7.87 7.87 -23.50
CA PHE A 227 -8.34 6.54 -23.87
C PHE A 227 -9.84 6.45 -23.52
N ASN A 228 -10.66 6.15 -24.51
CA ASN A 228 -12.09 5.81 -24.35
C ASN A 228 -12.22 4.30 -24.27
#